data_f032e0804984c47136a1a0f2b64181bd
#
_entry.id   f032e0804984c47136a1a0f2b64181bd
#
_cell.length_a   1.000
_cell.length_b   1.000
_cell.length_c   1.000
_cell.angle_alpha   90.00
_cell.angle_beta   90.00
_cell.angle_gamma   90.00
#
_symmetry.space_group_name_H-M   'P 1'
#
loop_
_entity.id
_entity.type
_entity.pdbx_description
1 polymer ?
#
loop_
_entity_poly.entity_id
_entity_poly.type
_entity_poly.pdbx_seq_one_letter_code
_entity_poly.pdbx_strand_id
1 'polypeptide(L)'
;DTLDTFNPKKNAAFDFCDVDYFLAYKDNKIVGRVAAIINKKANATWNVQDARFGWIDFIDDPEVSKALLNAVEQWGKEHHMTRVVGPLGFTDMDPEGMLTDGYDQLSTMATIYNYPYYPKHMELHGYEKEVDWVERKVRVPDSEHEARSAKYFRVAEISASRYNLHVRKFKSVKEVREGGYGYK
;
A
#
# COMPACT_ATOMS: atom_id res chain seq x y z
N ASP A 1 1.50 3.48 -14.38
CA ASP A 1 1.28 4.91 -14.59
C ASP A 1 0.11 5.38 -13.71
N THR A 2 0.31 6.44 -12.90
CA THR A 2 -0.70 6.97 -11.96
C THR A 2 -2.01 7.34 -12.66
N LEU A 3 -1.94 7.86 -13.89
CA LEU A 3 -3.14 8.19 -14.68
C LEU A 3 -3.96 6.95 -15.03
N ASP A 4 -3.31 5.83 -15.27
CA ASP A 4 -3.98 4.55 -15.54
C ASP A 4 -4.56 3.95 -14.27
N THR A 5 -3.87 4.10 -13.15
CA THR A 5 -4.37 3.68 -11.82
C THR A 5 -5.70 4.36 -11.48
N PHE A 6 -5.85 5.64 -11.82
CA PHE A 6 -7.07 6.41 -11.57
C PHE A 6 -8.09 6.39 -12.72
N ASN A 7 -7.87 5.56 -13.73
CA ASN A 7 -8.78 5.44 -14.86
C ASN A 7 -9.74 4.25 -14.70
N PRO A 8 -11.06 4.48 -14.51
CA PRO A 8 -12.04 3.39 -14.33
C PRO A 8 -12.08 2.38 -15.48
N LYS A 9 -11.65 2.79 -16.69
CA LYS A 9 -11.62 1.90 -17.85
C LYS A 9 -10.39 1.01 -17.91
N LYS A 10 -9.38 1.29 -17.08
CA LYS A 10 -8.09 0.57 -17.10
C LYS A 10 -7.81 -0.18 -15.80
N ASN A 11 -8.33 0.30 -14.69
CA ASN A 11 -8.10 -0.30 -13.38
C ASN A 11 -9.34 -1.07 -12.92
N ALA A 12 -9.23 -2.38 -12.85
CA ALA A 12 -10.29 -3.29 -12.41
C ALA A 12 -10.70 -3.08 -10.93
N ALA A 13 -9.93 -2.35 -10.14
CA ALA A 13 -10.30 -2.03 -8.76
C ALA A 13 -11.59 -1.20 -8.67
N PHE A 14 -11.93 -0.44 -9.70
CA PHE A 14 -13.19 0.29 -9.77
C PHE A 14 -14.45 -0.60 -9.82
N ASP A 15 -14.30 -1.89 -10.11
CA ASP A 15 -15.42 -2.84 -10.05
C ASP A 15 -15.91 -3.09 -8.63
N PHE A 16 -15.06 -2.81 -7.61
CA PHE A 16 -15.36 -3.07 -6.20
C PHE A 16 -14.95 -1.94 -5.25
N CYS A 17 -14.43 -0.83 -5.76
CA CYS A 17 -14.11 0.35 -4.96
C CYS A 17 -14.95 1.55 -5.37
N ASP A 18 -15.42 2.31 -4.38
CA ASP A 18 -15.90 3.68 -4.58
C ASP A 18 -14.73 4.63 -4.30
N VAL A 19 -14.60 5.69 -5.08
CA VAL A 19 -13.44 6.59 -5.04
C VAL A 19 -13.84 8.02 -5.32
N ASP A 20 -13.28 8.95 -4.55
CA ASP A 20 -13.29 10.37 -4.85
C ASP A 20 -11.91 11.00 -4.64
N TYR A 21 -11.67 12.15 -5.27
CA TYR A 21 -10.38 12.84 -5.25
C TYR A 21 -10.55 14.29 -4.79
N PHE A 22 -9.69 14.70 -3.89
CA PHE A 22 -9.72 16.05 -3.32
C PHE A 22 -8.41 16.76 -3.56
N LEU A 23 -8.50 18.03 -3.92
CA LEU A 23 -7.37 18.95 -4.06
C LEU A 23 -7.54 20.10 -3.06
N ALA A 24 -6.49 20.41 -2.34
CA ALA A 24 -6.43 21.61 -1.51
C ALA A 24 -5.81 22.76 -2.29
N TYR A 25 -6.43 23.94 -2.22
CA TYR A 25 -5.96 25.17 -2.85
C TYR A 25 -5.65 26.21 -1.78
N LYS A 26 -4.53 26.91 -1.95
CA LYS A 26 -4.17 28.11 -1.20
C LYS A 26 -3.65 29.15 -2.19
N ASP A 27 -4.20 30.36 -2.17
CA ASP A 27 -3.85 31.44 -3.09
C ASP A 27 -3.90 31.01 -4.58
N ASN A 28 -4.96 30.29 -4.97
CA ASN A 28 -5.16 29.72 -6.30
C ASN A 28 -4.09 28.72 -6.77
N LYS A 29 -3.27 28.19 -5.85
CA LYS A 29 -2.29 27.13 -6.13
C LYS A 29 -2.72 25.84 -5.47
N ILE A 30 -2.50 24.71 -6.15
CA ILE A 30 -2.68 23.40 -5.55
C ILE A 30 -1.56 23.20 -4.52
N VAL A 31 -1.93 22.94 -3.28
CA VAL A 31 -1.02 22.75 -2.13
C VAL A 31 -1.18 21.40 -1.47
N GLY A 32 -2.11 20.57 -1.93
CA GLY A 32 -2.26 19.21 -1.47
C GLY A 32 -3.31 18.44 -2.27
N ARG A 33 -3.29 17.13 -2.10
CA ARG A 33 -4.21 16.18 -2.72
C ARG A 33 -4.45 14.97 -1.81
N VAL A 34 -5.57 14.29 -1.98
CA VAL A 34 -5.84 13.00 -1.35
C VAL A 34 -6.90 12.26 -2.16
N ALA A 35 -6.81 10.93 -2.20
CA ALA A 35 -7.88 10.07 -2.66
C ALA A 35 -8.63 9.48 -1.46
N ALA A 36 -9.96 9.51 -1.48
CA ALA A 36 -10.82 8.76 -0.57
C ALA A 36 -11.31 7.50 -1.28
N ILE A 37 -11.22 6.35 -0.62
CA ILE A 37 -11.47 5.05 -1.23
C ILE A 37 -12.25 4.17 -0.25
N ILE A 38 -13.29 3.49 -0.75
CA ILE A 38 -13.95 2.40 -0.04
C ILE A 38 -13.75 1.12 -0.82
N ASN A 39 -12.97 0.18 -0.29
CA ASN A 39 -12.83 -1.14 -0.87
C ASN A 39 -13.89 -2.08 -0.28
N LYS A 40 -14.99 -2.27 -1.02
CA LYS A 40 -16.15 -3.08 -0.57
C LYS A 40 -15.79 -4.54 -0.30
N LYS A 41 -14.85 -5.11 -1.09
CA LYS A 41 -14.41 -6.50 -0.88
C LYS A 41 -13.59 -6.64 0.39
N ALA A 42 -12.66 -5.71 0.66
CA ALA A 42 -11.88 -5.71 1.89
C ALA A 42 -12.79 -5.51 3.11
N ASN A 43 -13.68 -4.52 3.06
CA ASN A 43 -14.61 -4.26 4.14
C ASN A 43 -15.49 -5.48 4.46
N ALA A 44 -16.00 -6.16 3.43
CA ALA A 44 -16.77 -7.39 3.62
C ALA A 44 -15.93 -8.55 4.17
N THR A 45 -14.69 -8.71 3.69
CA THR A 45 -13.79 -9.79 4.13
C THR A 45 -13.38 -9.65 5.59
N TRP A 46 -13.07 -8.43 6.01
CA TRP A 46 -12.61 -8.14 7.37
C TRP A 46 -13.73 -7.72 8.33
N ASN A 47 -14.97 -7.65 7.81
CA ASN A 47 -16.14 -7.21 8.57
C ASN A 47 -15.95 -5.84 9.24
N VAL A 48 -15.46 -4.88 8.46
CA VAL A 48 -15.21 -3.48 8.89
C VAL A 48 -15.96 -2.50 8.00
N GLN A 49 -16.04 -1.25 8.44
CA GLN A 49 -16.63 -0.13 7.68
C GLN A 49 -15.59 0.99 7.55
N ASP A 50 -14.58 0.74 6.73
CA ASP A 50 -13.44 1.62 6.57
C ASP A 50 -13.52 2.45 5.29
N ALA A 51 -13.34 3.76 5.41
CA ALA A 51 -12.87 4.61 4.34
C ALA A 51 -11.35 4.67 4.40
N ARG A 52 -10.68 4.57 3.25
CA ARG A 52 -9.23 4.72 3.15
C ARG A 52 -8.89 6.10 2.65
N PHE A 53 -7.77 6.67 3.10
CA PHE A 53 -7.11 7.77 2.42
C PHE A 53 -5.82 7.28 1.79
N GLY A 54 -5.60 7.63 0.53
CA GLY A 54 -4.41 7.24 -0.22
C GLY A 54 -3.90 8.38 -1.10
N TRP A 55 -2.71 8.22 -1.68
CA TRP A 55 -2.06 9.24 -2.51
C TRP A 55 -2.08 10.63 -1.89
N ILE A 56 -2.04 10.69 -0.55
CA ILE A 56 -2.02 11.95 0.17
C ILE A 56 -0.68 12.65 -0.03
N ASP A 57 -0.75 13.92 -0.41
CA ASP A 57 0.43 14.75 -0.58
C ASP A 57 0.06 16.20 -0.25
N PHE A 58 0.89 16.88 0.53
CA PHE A 58 0.58 18.23 1.02
C PHE A 58 1.84 18.98 1.46
N ILE A 59 1.78 20.32 1.40
CA ILE A 59 2.83 21.18 1.96
C ILE A 59 2.81 21.10 3.50
N ASP A 60 3.92 21.47 4.14
CA ASP A 60 4.03 21.53 5.62
C ASP A 60 3.17 22.66 6.18
N ASP A 61 1.86 22.48 6.15
CA ASP A 61 0.84 23.40 6.64
C ASP A 61 -0.30 22.59 7.29
N PRO A 62 -0.48 22.70 8.62
CA PRO A 62 -1.52 21.97 9.35
C PRO A 62 -2.96 22.23 8.87
N GLU A 63 -3.24 23.40 8.34
CA GLU A 63 -4.57 23.71 7.81
C GLU A 63 -4.85 22.93 6.53
N VAL A 64 -3.82 22.76 5.68
CA VAL A 64 -3.92 21.99 4.43
C VAL A 64 -4.16 20.51 4.74
N SER A 65 -3.33 19.91 5.58
CA SER A 65 -3.49 18.50 5.94
C SER A 65 -4.82 18.23 6.63
N LYS A 66 -5.25 19.13 7.52
CA LYS A 66 -6.56 19.06 8.19
C LYS A 66 -7.71 19.11 7.19
N ALA A 67 -7.66 20.02 6.22
CA ALA A 67 -8.70 20.14 5.21
C ALA A 67 -8.83 18.88 4.36
N LEU A 68 -7.69 18.29 3.95
CA LEU A 68 -7.68 17.03 3.18
C LEU A 68 -8.24 15.84 3.99
N LEU A 69 -7.80 15.67 5.24
CA LEU A 69 -8.30 14.59 6.10
C LEU A 69 -9.78 14.76 6.42
N ASN A 70 -10.23 15.99 6.73
CA ASN A 70 -11.64 16.28 6.97
C ASN A 70 -12.51 15.97 5.74
N ALA A 71 -12.00 16.22 4.51
CA ALA A 71 -12.72 15.87 3.29
C ALA A 71 -12.93 14.35 3.18
N VAL A 72 -11.92 13.56 3.48
CA VAL A 72 -12.02 12.08 3.51
C VAL A 72 -12.97 11.62 4.61
N GLU A 73 -12.87 12.18 5.81
CA GLU A 73 -13.76 11.85 6.92
C GLU A 73 -15.22 12.16 6.63
N GLN A 74 -15.48 13.34 6.04
CA GLN A 74 -16.83 13.72 5.65
C GLN A 74 -17.39 12.82 4.57
N TRP A 75 -16.61 12.56 3.52
CA TRP A 75 -16.96 11.63 2.46
C TRP A 75 -17.22 10.21 3.01
N GLY A 76 -16.36 9.73 3.93
CA GLY A 76 -16.55 8.44 4.60
C GLY A 76 -17.87 8.38 5.38
N LYS A 77 -18.21 9.41 6.14
CA LYS A 77 -19.49 9.52 6.88
C LYS A 77 -20.70 9.49 5.93
N GLU A 78 -20.64 10.20 4.81
CA GLU A 78 -21.71 10.23 3.79
C GLU A 78 -21.94 8.85 3.17
N HIS A 79 -20.86 8.03 3.11
CA HIS A 79 -20.91 6.64 2.64
C HIS A 79 -21.11 5.61 3.77
N HIS A 80 -21.51 6.05 4.97
CA HIS A 80 -21.76 5.19 6.14
C HIS A 80 -20.55 4.42 6.65
N MET A 81 -19.34 4.96 6.44
CA MET A 81 -18.13 4.41 7.02
C MET A 81 -17.95 4.92 8.45
N THR A 82 -17.38 4.09 9.32
CA THR A 82 -17.23 4.39 10.75
C THR A 82 -15.78 4.68 11.14
N ARG A 83 -14.83 4.37 10.25
CA ARG A 83 -13.40 4.55 10.50
C ARG A 83 -12.71 5.06 9.22
N VAL A 84 -11.67 5.88 9.39
CA VAL A 84 -10.76 6.29 8.31
C VAL A 84 -9.38 5.69 8.58
N VAL A 85 -8.81 5.01 7.60
CA VAL A 85 -7.51 4.34 7.68
C VAL A 85 -6.62 4.72 6.51
N GLY A 86 -5.33 4.74 6.72
CA GLY A 86 -4.39 5.05 5.64
C GLY A 86 -2.99 5.45 6.13
N PRO A 87 -2.13 5.83 5.19
CA PRO A 87 -2.33 5.82 3.73
C PRO A 87 -2.47 4.41 3.15
N LEU A 88 -3.52 4.17 2.39
CA LEU A 88 -3.79 2.90 1.70
C LEU A 88 -4.38 3.16 0.31
N GLY A 89 -3.99 2.37 -0.68
CA GLY A 89 -4.55 2.43 -2.02
C GLY A 89 -5.83 1.58 -2.20
N PHE A 90 -6.14 1.27 -3.45
CA PHE A 90 -7.23 0.35 -3.80
C PHE A 90 -6.99 -1.04 -3.24
N THR A 91 -5.74 -1.50 -3.35
CA THR A 91 -5.26 -2.81 -2.92
C THR A 91 -3.91 -2.66 -2.24
N ASP A 92 -3.43 -3.72 -1.61
CA ASP A 92 -2.09 -3.83 -1.01
C ASP A 92 -0.92 -3.86 -2.03
N MET A 93 -1.24 -3.76 -3.33
CA MET A 93 -0.23 -3.58 -4.39
C MET A 93 0.00 -2.11 -4.74
N ASP A 94 -0.81 -1.21 -4.22
CA ASP A 94 -0.65 0.22 -4.38
C ASP A 94 0.31 0.79 -3.31
N PRO A 95 0.83 2.01 -3.50
CA PRO A 95 1.59 2.68 -2.46
C PRO A 95 0.78 2.81 -1.17
N GLU A 96 1.34 2.32 -0.07
CA GLU A 96 0.69 2.35 1.24
C GLU A 96 1.69 2.65 2.36
N GLY A 97 1.15 3.08 3.50
CA GLY A 97 1.94 3.46 4.66
C GLY A 97 2.54 4.85 4.57
N MET A 98 3.34 5.16 5.57
CA MET A 98 4.03 6.44 5.73
C MET A 98 5.40 6.19 6.36
N LEU A 99 6.45 6.76 5.75
CA LEU A 99 7.81 6.65 6.30
C LEU A 99 7.87 7.34 7.67
N THR A 100 8.31 6.61 8.69
CA THR A 100 8.44 7.10 10.06
C THR A 100 9.89 7.08 10.56
N ASP A 101 10.74 6.27 9.94
CA ASP A 101 12.16 6.14 10.25
C ASP A 101 12.97 5.81 8.98
N GLY A 102 14.27 6.07 8.98
CA GLY A 102 15.15 5.79 7.85
C GLY A 102 15.09 6.83 6.72
N TYR A 103 14.79 8.08 7.00
CA TYR A 103 14.72 9.18 6.03
C TYR A 103 16.02 9.43 5.25
N ASP A 104 17.14 8.96 5.75
CA ASP A 104 18.48 9.00 5.15
C ASP A 104 18.80 7.76 4.30
N GLN A 105 17.91 6.78 4.27
CA GLN A 105 18.09 5.53 3.54
C GLN A 105 17.44 5.61 2.16
N LEU A 106 18.04 4.93 1.19
CA LEU A 106 17.42 4.72 -0.10
C LEU A 106 16.29 3.69 0.08
N SER A 107 15.05 4.12 -0.19
CA SER A 107 13.88 3.24 -0.14
C SER A 107 13.92 2.17 -1.22
N THR A 108 13.25 1.04 -0.97
CA THR A 108 13.03 0.02 -1.99
C THR A 108 11.90 0.43 -2.96
N MET A 109 11.71 -0.34 -4.01
CA MET A 109 10.64 -0.08 -4.98
C MET A 109 9.22 -0.19 -4.39
N ALA A 110 9.07 -0.94 -3.30
CA ALA A 110 7.79 -1.22 -2.67
C ALA A 110 7.36 -0.17 -1.63
N THR A 111 8.32 0.65 -1.16
CA THR A 111 8.08 1.65 -0.13
C THR A 111 7.99 3.06 -0.69
N ILE A 112 7.26 3.91 0.00
CA ILE A 112 7.12 5.31 -0.35
C ILE A 112 8.04 6.17 0.52
N TYR A 113 8.43 7.32 -0.01
CA TYR A 113 9.12 8.37 0.73
C TYR A 113 8.15 9.53 0.99
N ASN A 114 8.18 10.04 2.20
CA ASN A 114 7.54 11.28 2.59
C ASN A 114 8.44 12.09 3.52
N TYR A 115 8.17 13.37 3.66
CA TYR A 115 8.90 14.23 4.61
C TYR A 115 8.55 13.90 6.07
N PRO A 116 9.46 14.21 7.02
CA PRO A 116 9.23 13.93 8.44
C PRO A 116 8.06 14.64 9.08
N TYR A 117 7.48 15.66 8.45
CA TYR A 117 6.30 16.34 8.97
C TYR A 117 4.99 15.55 8.76
N TYR A 118 4.94 14.59 7.83
CA TYR A 118 3.73 13.80 7.55
C TYR A 118 3.18 13.06 8.78
N PRO A 119 3.98 12.21 9.47
CA PRO A 119 3.49 11.54 10.68
C PRO A 119 3.05 12.52 11.77
N LYS A 120 3.78 13.64 11.92
CA LYS A 120 3.43 14.67 12.92
C LYS A 120 2.06 15.31 12.65
N HIS A 121 1.73 15.50 11.36
CA HIS A 121 0.40 16.02 11.00
C HIS A 121 -0.69 14.99 11.25
N MET A 122 -0.44 13.69 11.07
CA MET A 122 -1.39 12.65 11.44
C MET A 122 -1.68 12.68 12.94
N GLU A 123 -0.67 12.68 13.77
CA GLU A 123 -0.78 12.78 15.22
C GLU A 123 -1.50 14.08 15.66
N LEU A 124 -1.15 15.23 15.04
CA LEU A 124 -1.77 16.53 15.32
C LEU A 124 -3.29 16.50 15.06
N HIS A 125 -3.74 15.73 14.05
CA HIS A 125 -5.15 15.62 13.70
C HIS A 125 -5.86 14.45 14.37
N GLY A 126 -5.21 13.80 15.36
CA GLY A 126 -5.80 12.75 16.18
C GLY A 126 -5.82 11.35 15.54
N TYR A 127 -5.02 11.14 14.50
CA TYR A 127 -4.79 9.81 13.94
C TYR A 127 -3.77 9.05 14.79
N GLU A 128 -4.04 7.79 15.04
CA GLU A 128 -3.17 6.88 15.79
C GLU A 128 -2.49 5.90 14.84
N LYS A 129 -1.24 5.55 15.15
CA LYS A 129 -0.49 4.56 14.38
C LYS A 129 -1.04 3.16 14.69
N GLU A 130 -1.45 2.43 13.67
CA GLU A 130 -2.03 1.10 13.80
C GLU A 130 -0.95 0.00 13.76
N VAL A 131 0.01 0.09 12.83
CA VAL A 131 1.02 -0.95 12.61
C VAL A 131 2.33 -0.36 12.09
N ASP A 132 3.44 -1.02 12.39
CA ASP A 132 4.75 -0.73 11.79
C ASP A 132 5.12 -1.84 10.80
N TRP A 133 5.56 -1.43 9.62
CA TRP A 133 6.21 -2.32 8.66
C TRP A 133 7.70 -2.04 8.64
N VAL A 134 8.49 -3.10 8.70
CA VAL A 134 9.95 -2.99 8.84
C VAL A 134 10.63 -3.57 7.62
N GLU A 135 11.42 -2.77 6.94
CA GLU A 135 12.34 -3.25 5.91
C GLU A 135 13.63 -3.80 6.54
N ARG A 136 14.10 -4.92 6.01
CA ARG A 136 15.32 -5.54 6.46
C ARG A 136 16.27 -5.79 5.30
N LYS A 137 17.49 -5.26 5.40
CA LYS A 137 18.57 -5.59 4.47
C LYS A 137 19.19 -6.92 4.85
N VAL A 138 19.01 -7.92 4.01
CA VAL A 138 19.60 -9.24 4.19
C VAL A 138 20.78 -9.36 3.22
N ARG A 139 21.95 -9.71 3.72
CA ARG A 139 23.10 -10.03 2.85
C ARG A 139 22.87 -11.36 2.19
N VAL A 140 23.18 -11.44 0.90
CA VAL A 140 23.22 -12.72 0.19
C VAL A 140 24.34 -13.56 0.85
N PRO A 141 24.06 -14.82 1.22
CA PRO A 141 25.06 -15.69 1.82
C PRO A 141 26.29 -15.83 0.91
N ASP A 142 27.46 -15.68 1.48
CA ASP A 142 28.74 -15.99 0.87
C ASP A 142 29.21 -17.38 1.30
N SER A 143 30.41 -17.81 0.85
CA SER A 143 30.96 -19.14 1.15
C SER A 143 31.09 -19.44 2.65
N GLU A 144 31.30 -18.44 3.50
CA GLU A 144 31.34 -18.63 4.96
C GLU A 144 29.96 -18.93 5.56
N HIS A 145 28.89 -18.50 4.87
CA HIS A 145 27.52 -18.73 5.29
C HIS A 145 26.87 -19.95 4.62
N GLU A 146 27.56 -20.64 3.71
CA GLU A 146 27.07 -21.84 3.02
C GLU A 146 26.65 -22.94 4.00
N ALA A 147 27.40 -23.15 5.07
CA ALA A 147 27.07 -24.14 6.10
C ALA A 147 25.73 -23.86 6.79
N ARG A 148 25.39 -22.57 7.01
CA ARG A 148 24.08 -22.18 7.53
C ARG A 148 22.97 -22.33 6.48
N SER A 149 23.28 -22.01 5.24
CA SER A 149 22.36 -22.15 4.11
C SER A 149 22.03 -23.61 3.81
N ALA A 150 22.96 -24.54 3.98
CA ALA A 150 22.76 -25.97 3.78
C ALA A 150 21.58 -26.53 4.62
N LYS A 151 21.38 -26.01 5.83
CA LYS A 151 20.21 -26.40 6.65
C LYS A 151 18.89 -26.00 6.02
N TYR A 152 18.82 -24.80 5.45
CA TYR A 152 17.60 -24.31 4.80
C TYR A 152 17.29 -25.07 3.51
N PHE A 153 18.32 -25.36 2.71
CA PHE A 153 18.17 -26.21 1.51
C PHE A 153 17.67 -27.60 1.85
N ARG A 154 18.23 -28.21 2.88
CA ARG A 154 17.76 -29.53 3.35
C ARG A 154 16.31 -29.52 3.82
N VAL A 155 15.90 -28.50 4.57
CA VAL A 155 14.49 -28.33 4.99
C VAL A 155 13.59 -28.10 3.77
N ALA A 156 14.02 -27.34 2.79
CA ALA A 156 13.26 -27.11 1.56
C ALA A 156 13.09 -28.41 0.76
N GLU A 157 14.14 -29.23 0.62
CA GLU A 157 14.07 -30.55 -0.05
C GLU A 157 13.12 -31.51 0.65
N ILE A 158 13.20 -31.61 1.99
CA ILE A 158 12.30 -32.45 2.79
C ILE A 158 10.85 -31.98 2.62
N SER A 159 10.60 -30.67 2.68
CA SER A 159 9.28 -30.09 2.49
C SER A 159 8.74 -30.32 1.08
N ALA A 160 9.57 -30.11 0.07
CA ALA A 160 9.21 -30.36 -1.32
C ALA A 160 8.81 -31.84 -1.52
N SER A 161 9.62 -32.79 -1.03
CA SER A 161 9.31 -34.21 -1.11
C SER A 161 8.04 -34.58 -0.33
N ARG A 162 7.91 -34.09 0.91
CA ARG A 162 6.78 -34.41 1.80
C ARG A 162 5.43 -33.92 1.27
N TYR A 163 5.43 -32.74 0.66
CA TYR A 163 4.20 -32.08 0.19
C TYR A 163 4.05 -32.14 -1.34
N ASN A 164 4.90 -32.91 -2.03
CA ASN A 164 4.91 -33.04 -3.49
C ASN A 164 4.97 -31.66 -4.19
N LEU A 165 5.84 -30.77 -3.69
CA LEU A 165 6.00 -29.41 -4.23
C LEU A 165 7.03 -29.41 -5.34
N HIS A 166 6.72 -28.71 -6.43
CA HIS A 166 7.61 -28.55 -7.58
C HIS A 166 7.79 -27.07 -7.92
N VAL A 167 9.03 -26.62 -7.99
CA VAL A 167 9.35 -25.28 -8.49
C VAL A 167 9.28 -25.30 -10.01
N ARG A 168 8.38 -24.50 -10.59
CA ARG A 168 8.26 -24.33 -12.03
C ARG A 168 8.75 -22.94 -12.43
N LYS A 169 9.75 -22.90 -13.32
CA LYS A 169 10.26 -21.67 -13.90
C LYS A 169 9.61 -21.44 -15.25
N PHE A 170 8.85 -20.35 -15.38
CA PHE A 170 8.23 -19.93 -16.63
C PHE A 170 9.20 -19.09 -17.47
N LYS A 171 9.11 -19.22 -18.79
CA LYS A 171 9.94 -18.47 -19.75
C LYS A 171 9.26 -17.19 -20.23
N SER A 172 7.94 -17.08 -20.08
CA SER A 172 7.16 -15.93 -20.53
C SER A 172 5.84 -15.78 -19.77
N VAL A 173 5.28 -14.57 -19.79
CA VAL A 173 3.92 -14.28 -19.26
C VAL A 173 2.86 -15.10 -19.99
N LYS A 174 3.06 -15.39 -21.29
CA LYS A 174 2.16 -16.22 -22.08
C LYS A 174 2.08 -17.64 -21.50
N GLU A 175 3.22 -18.24 -21.16
CA GLU A 175 3.28 -19.57 -20.55
C GLU A 175 2.56 -19.63 -19.19
N VAL A 176 2.67 -18.57 -18.37
CA VAL A 176 1.94 -18.47 -17.11
C VAL A 176 0.43 -18.49 -17.34
N ARG A 177 -0.05 -17.71 -18.31
CA ARG A 177 -1.49 -17.64 -18.64
C ARG A 177 -2.03 -18.95 -19.19
N GLU A 178 -1.33 -19.56 -20.14
CA GLU A 178 -1.71 -20.83 -20.75
C GLU A 178 -1.67 -22.00 -19.74
N GLY A 179 -0.77 -21.94 -18.78
CA GLY A 179 -0.70 -22.90 -17.67
C GLY A 179 -1.79 -22.73 -16.59
N GLY A 180 -2.65 -21.73 -16.71
CA GLY A 180 -3.72 -21.47 -15.74
C GLY A 180 -3.28 -20.89 -14.40
N TYR A 181 -2.04 -20.37 -14.31
CA TYR A 181 -1.44 -19.81 -13.09
C TYR A 181 -1.50 -18.28 -13.03
N GLY A 182 -2.09 -17.64 -14.03
CA GLY A 182 -2.31 -16.20 -14.05
C GLY A 182 -3.73 -15.83 -13.64
N TYR A 183 -3.96 -14.53 -13.43
CA TYR A 183 -5.29 -14.01 -13.26
C TYR A 183 -6.15 -14.29 -14.50
N LYS A 184 -7.33 -14.84 -14.27
CA LYS A 184 -8.35 -14.99 -15.32
C LYS A 184 -9.07 -13.68 -15.53
#